data_8f9b3c8a0d524dc4c14ea795e3cc19b2
#
_entry.id   8f9b3c8a0d524dc4c14ea795e3cc19b2
#
_cell.length_a   1.000
_cell.length_b   1.000
_cell.length_c   1.000
_cell.angle_alpha   90.00
_cell.angle_beta   90.00
_cell.angle_gamma   90.00
#
_symmetry.space_group_name_H-M   'P 1'
#
loop_
_entity.id
_entity.type
_entity.pdbx_description
1 polymer ?
#
loop_
_entity_poly.entity_id
_entity_poly.type
_entity_poly.pdbx_seq_one_letter_code
_entity_poly.pdbx_strand_id
1 'polypeptide(L)'
;MIHIPQAVARIPFLRGVFRLVLMGYARLFKRRFVIERRMGLDLLLDRDNIIDWQLFIARKWERPQFTELFGLAAEQLRRRKADAVFLDVGAHWGLYALAAHQSGMFSRIIAFEPDPISFAQLHANLFLNQAQNAIEPRELAATNRDRRFALEPGDEHNRGATRVIDPDSGHPPTCHGVTIDSQFDFEDKLVVIKIDVESHEPEVLEGMKNLLSKNRCILQVEVWDQPSGETERRFKALSAMFTSHGIRFVRAIDADFYFVSDFPHGRELRS
;
A
#
# COMPACT_ATOMS: atom_id res chain seq x y z
N MET A 1 -7.68 9.48 27.31
CA MET A 1 -6.89 9.88 26.11
C MET A 1 -5.48 10.20 26.60
N ILE A 2 -4.51 9.32 26.36
CA ILE A 2 -3.13 9.51 26.85
C ILE A 2 -2.38 10.30 25.78
N HIS A 3 -1.94 11.50 26.12
CA HIS A 3 -1.20 12.39 25.23
C HIS A 3 0.30 12.17 25.46
N ILE A 4 1.08 11.85 24.40
CA ILE A 4 2.53 11.93 24.49
C ILE A 4 2.93 13.41 24.37
N PRO A 5 3.55 14.01 25.41
CA PRO A 5 4.08 15.35 25.29
C PRO A 5 5.11 15.43 24.16
N GLN A 6 5.05 16.48 23.33
CA GLN A 6 5.99 16.67 22.21
C GLN A 6 7.47 16.65 22.64
N ALA A 7 7.76 17.01 23.88
CA ALA A 7 9.10 16.92 24.48
C ALA A 7 9.62 15.49 24.60
N VAL A 8 8.74 14.51 24.90
CA VAL A 8 9.09 13.08 25.04
C VAL A 8 9.32 12.43 23.68
N ALA A 9 8.61 12.89 22.65
CA ALA A 9 8.73 12.36 21.29
C ALA A 9 10.10 12.67 20.63
N ARG A 10 10.84 13.66 21.15
CA ARG A 10 12.13 14.10 20.60
C ARG A 10 13.36 13.37 21.18
N ILE A 11 13.19 12.58 22.24
CA ILE A 11 14.30 11.90 22.91
C ILE A 11 14.16 10.38 22.67
N PRO A 12 15.04 9.72 21.90
CA PRO A 12 14.89 8.31 21.50
C PRO A 12 14.73 7.34 22.69
N PHE A 13 15.47 7.57 23.76
CA PHE A 13 15.41 6.75 24.98
C PHE A 13 14.04 6.86 25.69
N LEU A 14 13.51 8.07 25.84
CA LEU A 14 12.20 8.31 26.46
C LEU A 14 11.06 7.76 25.61
N ARG A 15 11.23 7.73 24.28
CA ARG A 15 10.33 7.06 23.35
C ARG A 15 10.24 5.56 23.63
N GLY A 16 11.36 4.91 23.88
CA GLY A 16 11.42 3.47 24.22
C GLY A 16 10.74 3.15 25.54
N VAL A 17 11.06 3.92 26.60
CA VAL A 17 10.46 3.74 27.92
C VAL A 17 8.95 4.02 27.89
N PHE A 18 8.53 5.08 27.22
CA PHE A 18 7.12 5.43 27.09
C PHE A 18 6.34 4.36 26.28
N ARG A 19 6.98 3.79 25.25
CA ARG A 19 6.44 2.66 24.49
C ARG A 19 6.22 1.44 25.39
N LEU A 20 7.18 1.09 26.24
CA LEU A 20 7.05 -0.03 27.20
C LEU A 20 5.96 0.22 28.25
N VAL A 21 5.84 1.43 28.76
CA VAL A 21 4.79 1.82 29.71
C VAL A 21 3.41 1.76 29.08
N LEU A 22 3.26 2.23 27.82
CA LEU A 22 2.00 2.14 27.09
C LEU A 22 1.65 0.71 26.70
N MET A 23 2.63 -0.12 26.33
CA MET A 23 2.41 -1.55 26.08
C MET A 23 1.96 -2.26 27.36
N GLY A 24 2.57 -1.95 28.52
CA GLY A 24 2.13 -2.45 29.83
C GLY A 24 0.71 -2.00 30.18
N TYR A 25 0.39 -0.73 29.93
CA TYR A 25 -0.95 -0.16 30.14
C TYR A 25 -2.00 -0.78 29.20
N ALA A 26 -1.64 -1.00 27.93
CA ALA A 26 -2.52 -1.66 26.95
C ALA A 26 -2.83 -3.13 27.34
N ARG A 27 -1.85 -3.84 27.90
CA ARG A 27 -2.04 -5.20 28.44
C ARG A 27 -2.96 -5.25 29.67
N LEU A 28 -3.01 -4.21 30.48
CA LEU A 28 -3.93 -4.09 31.61
C LEU A 28 -5.38 -3.87 31.18
N PHE A 29 -5.61 -3.21 30.06
CA PHE A 29 -6.95 -3.01 29.48
C PHE A 29 -7.24 -4.05 28.42
N LYS A 30 -7.53 -5.27 28.74
CA LYS A 30 -7.93 -6.50 28.05
C LYS A 30 -8.58 -6.42 26.64
N ARG A 31 -8.52 -5.30 25.91
CA ARG A 31 -9.06 -5.16 24.56
C ARG A 31 -7.92 -5.05 23.55
N ARG A 32 -7.71 -6.12 22.82
CA ARG A 32 -6.77 -6.19 21.70
C ARG A 32 -7.16 -5.22 20.57
N PHE A 33 -8.42 -5.23 20.19
CA PHE A 33 -8.94 -4.36 19.13
C PHE A 33 -9.59 -3.11 19.68
N VAL A 34 -9.31 -1.97 19.04
CA VAL A 34 -9.90 -0.67 19.35
C VAL A 34 -10.30 0.07 18.09
N ILE A 35 -11.36 0.86 18.18
CA ILE A 35 -11.74 1.78 17.10
C ILE A 35 -11.22 3.16 17.49
N GLU A 36 -10.44 3.75 16.60
CA GLU A 36 -9.83 5.06 16.78
C GLU A 36 -10.01 5.94 15.54
N ARG A 37 -10.32 7.22 15.78
CA ARG A 37 -10.39 8.18 14.70
C ARG A 37 -9.02 8.76 14.38
N ARG A 38 -8.52 8.50 13.17
CA ARG A 38 -7.23 8.98 12.66
C ARG A 38 -7.39 9.51 11.24
N MET A 39 -6.77 10.66 10.93
CA MET A 39 -6.81 11.29 9.58
C MET A 39 -8.22 11.45 9.01
N GLY A 40 -9.23 11.63 9.86
CA GLY A 40 -10.62 11.71 9.45
C GLY A 40 -11.33 10.36 9.26
N LEU A 41 -10.62 9.24 9.41
CA LEU A 41 -11.11 7.88 9.26
C LEU A 41 -11.36 7.23 10.63
N ASP A 42 -12.38 6.40 10.74
CA ASP A 42 -12.64 5.54 11.88
C ASP A 42 -12.02 4.17 11.60
N LEU A 43 -10.98 3.80 12.36
CA LEU A 43 -10.13 2.65 12.08
C LEU A 43 -10.19 1.64 13.22
N LEU A 44 -10.47 0.38 12.87
CA LEU A 44 -10.24 -0.76 13.74
C LEU A 44 -8.74 -1.05 13.76
N LEU A 45 -8.11 -0.91 14.90
CA LEU A 45 -6.67 -1.12 15.09
C LEU A 45 -6.43 -2.30 16.04
N ASP A 46 -5.48 -3.16 15.68
CA ASP A 46 -4.97 -4.26 16.51
C ASP A 46 -3.78 -3.76 17.34
N ARG A 47 -3.93 -3.68 18.66
CA ARG A 47 -2.86 -3.21 19.55
C ARG A 47 -1.67 -4.15 19.65
N ASP A 48 -1.81 -5.39 19.21
CA ASP A 48 -0.72 -6.35 19.15
C ASP A 48 0.07 -6.25 17.84
N ASN A 49 -0.45 -5.52 16.82
CA ASN A 49 0.24 -5.26 15.57
C ASN A 49 1.06 -3.95 15.68
N ILE A 50 2.33 -4.01 15.32
CA ILE A 50 3.26 -2.87 15.44
C ILE A 50 2.90 -1.70 14.52
N ILE A 51 2.33 -1.98 13.34
CA ILE A 51 1.90 -0.96 12.38
C ILE A 51 0.70 -0.20 12.92
N ASP A 52 -0.32 -0.92 13.38
CA ASP A 52 -1.52 -0.33 13.98
C ASP A 52 -1.16 0.47 15.23
N TRP A 53 -0.21 -0.05 16.01
CA TRP A 53 0.32 0.61 17.20
C TRP A 53 1.05 1.92 16.88
N GLN A 54 1.81 1.96 15.78
CA GLN A 54 2.47 3.18 15.34
C GLN A 54 1.45 4.25 14.94
N LEU A 55 0.40 3.90 14.22
CA LEU A 55 -0.69 4.81 13.88
C LEU A 55 -1.44 5.27 15.14
N PHE A 56 -1.66 4.38 16.10
CA PHE A 56 -2.30 4.70 17.39
C PHE A 56 -1.51 5.77 18.15
N ILE A 57 -0.16 5.69 18.14
CA ILE A 57 0.71 6.64 18.85
C ILE A 57 1.02 7.90 18.07
N ALA A 58 1.45 7.76 16.80
CA ALA A 58 2.06 8.85 16.03
C ALA A 58 1.05 9.86 15.49
N ARG A 59 -0.24 9.52 15.39
CA ARG A 59 -1.33 10.36 14.84
C ARG A 59 -1.12 10.88 13.41
N LYS A 60 0.06 10.70 12.82
CA LYS A 60 0.46 11.22 11.50
C LYS A 60 1.31 10.19 10.78
N TRP A 61 0.73 9.02 10.53
CA TRP A 61 1.40 7.96 9.80
C TRP A 61 1.43 8.31 8.31
N GLU A 62 2.59 8.18 7.65
CA GLU A 62 2.78 8.31 6.19
C GLU A 62 2.22 9.58 5.54
N ARG A 63 2.04 10.67 6.30
CA ARG A 63 1.49 11.91 5.75
C ARG A 63 2.29 12.50 4.57
N PRO A 64 3.64 12.47 4.56
CA PRO A 64 4.41 12.89 3.40
C PRO A 64 4.15 12.04 2.17
N GLN A 65 4.04 10.72 2.34
CA GLN A 65 3.79 9.73 1.29
C GLN A 65 2.42 9.96 0.64
N PHE A 66 1.37 10.10 1.43
CA PHE A 66 0.03 10.46 0.91
C PHE A 66 0.03 11.80 0.16
N THR A 67 0.71 12.80 0.73
CA THR A 67 0.76 14.14 0.11
C THR A 67 1.43 14.08 -1.26
N GLU A 68 2.49 13.28 -1.40
CA GLU A 68 3.17 13.11 -2.68
C GLU A 68 2.32 12.35 -3.68
N LEU A 69 1.85 11.14 -3.33
CA LEU A 69 1.09 10.30 -4.25
C LEU A 69 -0.17 11.00 -4.78
N PHE A 70 -0.98 11.53 -3.88
CA PHE A 70 -2.22 12.21 -4.25
C PHE A 70 -1.97 13.61 -4.83
N GLY A 71 -0.85 14.25 -4.49
CA GLY A 71 -0.39 15.50 -5.10
C GLY A 71 -0.04 15.32 -6.57
N LEU A 72 0.71 14.27 -6.91
CA LEU A 72 1.02 13.88 -8.30
C LEU A 72 -0.26 13.54 -9.07
N ALA A 73 -1.19 12.79 -8.46
CA ALA A 73 -2.47 12.46 -9.08
C ALA A 73 -3.31 13.73 -9.36
N ALA A 74 -3.44 14.61 -8.39
CA ALA A 74 -4.18 15.87 -8.55
C ALA A 74 -3.55 16.78 -9.61
N GLU A 75 -2.22 16.82 -9.71
CA GLU A 75 -1.51 17.57 -10.75
C GLU A 75 -1.83 17.03 -12.15
N GLN A 76 -1.78 15.71 -12.33
CA GLN A 76 -2.11 15.07 -13.61
C GLN A 76 -3.58 15.29 -14.01
N LEU A 77 -4.51 15.20 -13.06
CA LEU A 77 -5.94 15.46 -13.31
C LEU A 77 -6.24 16.91 -13.63
N ARG A 78 -5.49 17.87 -13.06
CA ARG A 78 -5.62 19.31 -13.44
C ARG A 78 -5.10 19.56 -14.86
N ARG A 79 -4.01 18.91 -15.26
CA ARG A 79 -3.44 19.05 -16.61
C ARG A 79 -4.34 18.47 -17.68
N ARG A 80 -5.04 17.38 -17.35
CA ARG A 80 -5.92 16.69 -18.28
C ARG A 80 -7.02 15.95 -17.54
N LYS A 81 -8.28 16.26 -17.91
CA LYS A 81 -9.41 15.46 -17.43
C LYS A 81 -9.23 14.01 -17.90
N ALA A 82 -9.24 13.10 -16.98
CA ALA A 82 -9.20 11.66 -17.22
C ALA A 82 -10.01 10.96 -16.15
N ASP A 83 -10.51 9.80 -16.51
CA ASP A 83 -11.04 8.86 -15.54
C ASP A 83 -9.88 8.26 -14.76
N ALA A 84 -9.90 8.37 -13.45
CA ALA A 84 -8.82 7.94 -12.59
C ALA A 84 -9.20 6.71 -11.77
N VAL A 85 -8.28 5.73 -11.74
CA VAL A 85 -8.40 4.48 -10.99
C VAL A 85 -7.30 4.43 -9.94
N PHE A 86 -7.60 3.93 -8.75
CA PHE A 86 -6.63 3.66 -7.70
C PHE A 86 -6.49 2.16 -7.47
N LEU A 87 -5.25 1.67 -7.48
CA LEU A 87 -4.91 0.31 -7.11
C LEU A 87 -4.05 0.33 -5.84
N ASP A 88 -4.53 -0.30 -4.78
CA ASP A 88 -3.84 -0.52 -3.52
C ASP A 88 -3.38 -1.98 -3.47
N VAL A 89 -2.10 -2.22 -3.75
CA VAL A 89 -1.53 -3.57 -3.87
C VAL A 89 -0.70 -3.86 -2.62
N GLY A 90 -1.17 -4.80 -1.81
CA GLY A 90 -0.73 -4.98 -0.42
C GLY A 90 -1.47 -4.00 0.49
N ALA A 91 -2.81 -4.00 0.39
CA ALA A 91 -3.63 -2.99 1.05
C ALA A 91 -3.66 -3.11 2.58
N HIS A 92 -3.23 -4.24 3.13
CA HIS A 92 -3.26 -4.54 4.55
C HIS A 92 -4.67 -4.25 5.11
N TRP A 93 -4.83 -3.36 6.09
CA TRP A 93 -6.13 -2.97 6.61
C TRP A 93 -6.77 -1.75 5.90
N GLY A 94 -6.25 -1.34 4.73
CA GLY A 94 -6.93 -0.46 3.78
C GLY A 94 -6.70 1.04 3.95
N LEU A 95 -5.58 1.47 4.54
CA LEU A 95 -5.33 2.89 4.79
C LEU A 95 -5.28 3.71 3.50
N TYR A 96 -4.53 3.25 2.49
CA TYR A 96 -4.40 3.95 1.21
C TYR A 96 -5.70 3.94 0.41
N ALA A 97 -6.39 2.80 0.35
CA ALA A 97 -7.69 2.71 -0.31
C ALA A 97 -8.73 3.66 0.31
N LEU A 98 -8.78 3.75 1.64
CA LEU A 98 -9.67 4.69 2.35
C LEU A 98 -9.28 6.15 2.12
N ALA A 99 -7.98 6.47 2.11
CA ALA A 99 -7.50 7.81 1.79
C ALA A 99 -7.81 8.19 0.33
N ALA A 100 -7.68 7.25 -0.60
CA ALA A 100 -8.08 7.43 -1.99
C ALA A 100 -9.58 7.74 -2.11
N HIS A 101 -10.42 6.99 -1.38
CA HIS A 101 -11.87 7.25 -1.33
C HIS A 101 -12.18 8.64 -0.76
N GLN A 102 -11.56 9.00 0.35
CA GLN A 102 -11.73 10.31 1.00
C GLN A 102 -11.31 11.48 0.09
N SER A 103 -10.34 11.25 -0.81
CA SER A 103 -9.87 12.27 -1.75
C SER A 103 -10.90 12.65 -2.81
N GLY A 104 -11.84 11.77 -3.12
CA GLY A 104 -12.85 11.95 -4.17
C GLY A 104 -12.30 12.02 -5.59
N MET A 105 -11.02 11.68 -5.81
CA MET A 105 -10.36 11.80 -7.11
C MET A 105 -10.61 10.61 -8.04
N PHE A 106 -10.96 9.45 -7.51
CA PHE A 106 -10.97 8.19 -8.23
C PHE A 106 -12.40 7.69 -8.48
N SER A 107 -12.69 7.31 -9.72
CA SER A 107 -13.95 6.69 -10.11
C SER A 107 -14.04 5.22 -9.70
N ARG A 108 -12.88 4.58 -9.50
CA ARG A 108 -12.76 3.19 -9.08
C ARG A 108 -11.57 3.01 -8.16
N ILE A 109 -11.74 2.25 -7.09
CA ILE A 109 -10.70 1.95 -6.10
C ILE A 109 -10.72 0.47 -5.84
N ILE A 110 -9.56 -0.20 -6.05
CA ILE A 110 -9.42 -1.65 -5.87
C ILE A 110 -8.29 -1.89 -4.88
N ALA A 111 -8.51 -2.77 -3.90
CA ALA A 111 -7.56 -3.10 -2.86
C ALA A 111 -7.27 -4.61 -2.86
N PHE A 112 -6.00 -4.99 -3.10
CA PHE A 112 -5.53 -6.38 -3.07
C PHE A 112 -4.83 -6.65 -1.74
N GLU A 113 -5.31 -7.65 -1.01
CA GLU A 113 -4.71 -8.09 0.25
C GLU A 113 -4.88 -9.62 0.38
N PRO A 114 -3.78 -10.39 0.31
CA PRO A 114 -3.85 -11.84 0.36
C PRO A 114 -3.96 -12.43 1.77
N ASP A 115 -3.54 -11.71 2.83
CA ASP A 115 -3.64 -12.23 4.20
C ASP A 115 -5.07 -12.14 4.71
N PRO A 116 -5.72 -13.28 5.07
CA PRO A 116 -7.13 -13.30 5.44
C PRO A 116 -7.44 -12.47 6.69
N ILE A 117 -6.45 -12.28 7.58
CA ILE A 117 -6.67 -11.49 8.80
C ILE A 117 -6.62 -10.00 8.50
N SER A 118 -5.61 -9.56 7.75
CA SER A 118 -5.52 -8.18 7.26
C SER A 118 -6.71 -7.85 6.36
N PHE A 119 -7.13 -8.77 5.51
CA PHE A 119 -8.32 -8.64 4.68
C PHE A 119 -9.62 -8.49 5.47
N ALA A 120 -9.78 -9.26 6.56
CA ALA A 120 -10.92 -9.09 7.47
C ALA A 120 -10.91 -7.71 8.16
N GLN A 121 -9.73 -7.23 8.55
CA GLN A 121 -9.57 -5.89 9.13
C GLN A 121 -9.85 -4.79 8.09
N LEU A 122 -9.41 -4.97 6.82
CA LEU A 122 -9.79 -4.12 5.69
C LEU A 122 -11.31 -3.99 5.57
N HIS A 123 -12.03 -5.11 5.52
CA HIS A 123 -13.50 -5.09 5.46
C HIS A 123 -14.14 -4.34 6.62
N ALA A 124 -13.66 -4.55 7.85
CA ALA A 124 -14.15 -3.83 9.02
C ALA A 124 -13.92 -2.31 8.87
N ASN A 125 -12.75 -1.89 8.38
CA ASN A 125 -12.43 -0.50 8.14
C ASN A 125 -13.25 0.13 7.01
N LEU A 126 -13.51 -0.62 5.93
CA LEU A 126 -14.42 -0.16 4.89
C LEU A 126 -15.83 0.08 5.43
N PHE A 127 -16.33 -0.83 6.25
CA PHE A 127 -17.65 -0.71 6.87
C PHE A 127 -17.74 0.49 7.82
N LEU A 128 -16.75 0.68 8.69
CA LEU A 128 -16.70 1.81 9.63
C LEU A 128 -16.71 3.17 8.92
N ASN A 129 -16.16 3.25 7.71
CA ASN A 129 -16.08 4.47 6.92
C ASN A 129 -17.15 4.56 5.82
N GLN A 130 -18.14 3.65 5.79
CA GLN A 130 -19.21 3.58 4.78
C GLN A 130 -18.67 3.49 3.33
N ALA A 131 -17.48 2.90 3.18
CA ALA A 131 -16.76 2.78 1.90
C ALA A 131 -16.92 1.41 1.22
N GLN A 132 -17.69 0.48 1.80
CA GLN A 132 -17.87 -0.90 1.33
C GLN A 132 -18.48 -1.02 -0.08
N ASN A 133 -19.15 0.03 -0.57
CA ASN A 133 -19.71 0.08 -1.93
C ASN A 133 -18.84 0.92 -2.90
N ALA A 134 -17.81 1.59 -2.39
CA ALA A 134 -16.94 2.48 -3.16
C ALA A 134 -15.55 1.89 -3.40
N ILE A 135 -15.13 0.94 -2.58
CA ILE A 135 -13.85 0.25 -2.68
C ILE A 135 -14.10 -1.22 -2.94
N GLU A 136 -13.39 -1.80 -3.90
CA GLU A 136 -13.46 -3.21 -4.28
C GLU A 136 -12.31 -3.98 -3.59
N PRO A 137 -12.54 -4.63 -2.45
CA PRO A 137 -11.52 -5.45 -1.82
C PRO A 137 -11.39 -6.80 -2.54
N ARG A 138 -10.17 -7.29 -2.70
CA ARG A 138 -9.81 -8.55 -3.34
C ARG A 138 -8.89 -9.35 -2.41
N GLU A 139 -9.35 -10.50 -1.92
CA GLU A 139 -8.53 -11.45 -1.15
C GLU A 139 -7.61 -12.25 -2.09
N LEU A 140 -6.72 -11.54 -2.75
CA LEU A 140 -5.85 -12.05 -3.80
C LEU A 140 -4.45 -11.46 -3.67
N ALA A 141 -3.43 -12.25 -4.02
CA ALA A 141 -2.09 -11.75 -4.21
C ALA A 141 -1.93 -11.24 -5.66
N ALA A 142 -1.52 -10.00 -5.83
CA ALA A 142 -1.06 -9.54 -7.15
C ALA A 142 0.33 -10.13 -7.42
N THR A 143 0.52 -10.73 -8.60
CA THR A 143 1.75 -11.44 -8.98
C THR A 143 1.87 -11.55 -10.50
N ASN A 144 2.85 -12.30 -11.00
CA ASN A 144 3.11 -12.48 -12.44
C ASN A 144 2.36 -13.66 -13.09
N ARG A 145 1.60 -14.46 -12.31
CA ARG A 145 0.90 -15.65 -12.83
C ARG A 145 -0.30 -16.04 -11.98
N ASP A 146 -1.29 -16.58 -12.65
CA ASP A 146 -2.50 -17.10 -11.99
C ASP A 146 -2.22 -18.50 -11.44
N ARG A 147 -2.01 -18.61 -10.13
CA ARG A 147 -1.86 -19.87 -9.39
C ARG A 147 -1.99 -19.67 -7.89
N ARG A 148 -1.99 -20.78 -7.15
CA ARG A 148 -1.91 -20.72 -5.68
C ARG A 148 -0.47 -20.45 -5.22
N PHE A 149 -0.36 -19.61 -4.18
CA PHE A 149 0.86 -19.26 -3.47
C PHE A 149 0.74 -19.56 -1.98
N ALA A 150 1.87 -19.65 -1.30
CA ALA A 150 1.91 -19.67 0.15
C ALA A 150 2.06 -18.24 0.70
N LEU A 151 1.59 -18.02 1.92
CA LEU A 151 1.90 -16.83 2.70
C LEU A 151 2.91 -17.22 3.77
N GLU A 152 4.02 -16.51 3.80
CA GLU A 152 4.99 -16.55 4.89
C GLU A 152 4.61 -15.42 5.87
N PRO A 153 4.08 -15.74 7.04
CA PRO A 153 3.70 -14.71 8.02
C PRO A 153 4.94 -13.90 8.42
N GLY A 154 4.74 -12.60 8.60
CA GLY A 154 5.71 -11.78 9.30
C GLY A 154 5.87 -12.19 10.77
N ASP A 155 6.58 -11.37 11.55
CA ASP A 155 6.66 -11.54 13.01
C ASP A 155 5.24 -11.52 13.63
N GLU A 156 5.03 -12.26 14.71
CA GLU A 156 3.76 -12.37 15.45
C GLU A 156 3.10 -11.01 15.74
N HIS A 157 3.93 -9.97 15.85
CA HIS A 157 3.49 -8.60 16.08
C HIS A 157 3.60 -7.67 14.85
N ASN A 158 3.96 -8.21 13.67
CA ASN A 158 4.10 -7.43 12.44
C ASN A 158 3.48 -8.15 11.24
N ARG A 159 2.16 -8.10 11.14
CA ARG A 159 1.42 -8.73 10.03
C ARG A 159 1.66 -8.04 8.69
N GLY A 160 2.01 -6.75 8.70
CA GLY A 160 2.36 -6.04 7.49
C GLY A 160 3.56 -6.64 6.76
N ALA A 161 4.43 -7.37 7.47
CA ALA A 161 5.57 -8.08 6.88
C ALA A 161 5.23 -9.48 6.33
N THR A 162 3.96 -9.81 6.10
CA THR A 162 3.54 -11.07 5.45
C THR A 162 3.96 -11.06 3.99
N ARG A 163 4.65 -12.11 3.55
CA ARG A 163 5.18 -12.24 2.19
C ARG A 163 4.47 -13.32 1.39
N VAL A 164 4.29 -13.04 0.10
CA VAL A 164 3.86 -14.05 -0.88
C VAL A 164 5.10 -14.83 -1.32
N ILE A 165 5.07 -16.15 -1.15
CA ILE A 165 6.17 -17.05 -1.51
C ILE A 165 5.69 -18.20 -2.38
N ASP A 166 6.63 -18.82 -3.11
CA ASP A 166 6.35 -19.99 -3.90
C ASP A 166 5.97 -21.17 -3.00
N PRO A 167 4.90 -21.94 -3.29
CA PRO A 167 4.51 -23.10 -2.50
C PRO A 167 5.55 -24.21 -2.48
N ASP A 168 6.47 -24.24 -3.46
CA ASP A 168 7.58 -25.19 -3.51
C ASP A 168 8.62 -24.94 -2.39
N SER A 169 8.49 -23.86 -1.63
CA SER A 169 9.30 -23.51 -0.46
C SER A 169 9.01 -24.36 0.80
N GLY A 170 8.10 -25.34 0.71
CA GLY A 170 7.70 -26.19 1.84
C GLY A 170 6.51 -25.66 2.66
N HIS A 171 5.92 -24.53 2.25
CA HIS A 171 4.72 -23.98 2.85
C HIS A 171 3.49 -24.37 2.05
N PRO A 172 2.36 -24.75 2.69
CA PRO A 172 1.13 -25.06 1.97
C PRO A 172 0.58 -23.82 1.26
N PRO A 173 0.00 -23.98 0.06
CA PRO A 173 -0.59 -22.86 -0.66
C PRO A 173 -1.85 -22.37 0.07
N THR A 174 -1.83 -21.12 0.52
CA THR A 174 -2.87 -20.51 1.35
C THR A 174 -3.61 -19.37 0.68
N CYS A 175 -3.02 -18.73 -0.34
CA CYS A 175 -3.68 -17.65 -1.09
C CYS A 175 -3.70 -17.94 -2.60
N HIS A 176 -4.54 -17.19 -3.32
CA HIS A 176 -4.61 -17.22 -4.78
C HIS A 176 -3.92 -16.00 -5.35
N GLY A 177 -2.97 -16.22 -6.26
CA GLY A 177 -2.27 -15.17 -6.99
C GLY A 177 -2.89 -14.95 -8.36
N VAL A 178 -2.96 -13.69 -8.78
CA VAL A 178 -3.46 -13.28 -10.09
C VAL A 178 -2.58 -12.21 -10.70
N THR A 179 -2.55 -12.12 -12.02
CA THR A 179 -1.95 -10.94 -12.68
C THR A 179 -2.97 -9.82 -12.71
N ILE A 180 -2.53 -8.58 -12.50
CA ILE A 180 -3.41 -7.39 -12.61
C ILE A 180 -3.98 -7.29 -14.03
N ASP A 181 -3.17 -7.65 -15.04
CA ASP A 181 -3.59 -7.68 -16.44
C ASP A 181 -4.72 -8.68 -16.74
N SER A 182 -4.86 -9.75 -15.94
CA SER A 182 -5.97 -10.70 -16.09
C SER A 182 -7.27 -10.21 -15.44
N GLN A 183 -7.16 -9.28 -14.51
CA GLN A 183 -8.29 -8.76 -13.73
C GLN A 183 -8.93 -7.53 -14.38
N PHE A 184 -8.16 -6.74 -15.14
CA PHE A 184 -8.62 -5.47 -15.65
C PHE A 184 -8.05 -5.18 -17.04
N ASP A 185 -8.90 -4.62 -17.90
CA ASP A 185 -8.50 -4.11 -19.22
C ASP A 185 -8.71 -2.57 -19.24
N PHE A 186 -7.92 -1.87 -18.42
CA PHE A 186 -7.93 -0.42 -18.40
C PHE A 186 -7.17 0.12 -19.62
N GLU A 187 -7.77 1.10 -20.30
CA GLU A 187 -7.16 1.80 -21.44
C GLU A 187 -7.45 3.31 -21.32
N ASP A 188 -6.44 4.13 -21.63
CA ASP A 188 -6.49 5.59 -21.62
C ASP A 188 -6.93 6.21 -20.26
N LYS A 189 -6.70 5.51 -19.14
CA LYS A 189 -6.98 5.98 -17.78
C LYS A 189 -5.75 6.65 -17.15
N LEU A 190 -5.99 7.39 -16.07
CA LEU A 190 -4.96 7.66 -15.07
C LEU A 190 -5.03 6.56 -14.01
N VAL A 191 -4.03 5.70 -13.95
CA VAL A 191 -3.96 4.65 -12.94
C VAL A 191 -2.92 5.04 -11.89
N VAL A 192 -3.38 5.22 -10.65
CA VAL A 192 -2.53 5.52 -9.51
C VAL A 192 -2.39 4.25 -8.68
N ILE A 193 -1.15 3.84 -8.41
CA ILE A 193 -0.85 2.51 -7.86
C ILE A 193 0.06 2.67 -6.64
N LYS A 194 -0.35 2.15 -5.49
CA LYS A 194 0.53 1.86 -4.35
C LYS A 194 0.90 0.38 -4.42
N ILE A 195 2.19 0.07 -4.31
CA ILE A 195 2.71 -1.30 -4.23
C ILE A 195 3.54 -1.42 -2.96
N ASP A 196 3.09 -2.30 -2.07
CA ASP A 196 3.74 -2.61 -0.81
C ASP A 196 3.48 -4.09 -0.50
N VAL A 197 4.35 -4.96 -1.00
CA VAL A 197 4.14 -6.41 -1.06
C VAL A 197 5.32 -7.20 -0.51
N GLU A 198 6.13 -6.54 0.31
CA GLU A 198 7.20 -7.18 1.09
C GLU A 198 8.12 -8.08 0.24
N SER A 199 8.78 -7.45 -0.74
CA SER A 199 9.76 -8.08 -1.64
C SER A 199 9.19 -8.86 -2.84
N HIS A 200 7.90 -8.68 -3.16
CA HIS A 200 7.23 -9.30 -4.31
C HIS A 200 6.93 -8.28 -5.43
N GLU A 201 7.51 -7.06 -5.37
CA GLU A 201 7.29 -5.97 -6.31
C GLU A 201 7.62 -6.32 -7.76
N PRO A 202 8.73 -7.05 -8.07
CA PRO A 202 9.05 -7.42 -9.45
C PRO A 202 7.96 -8.28 -10.09
N GLU A 203 7.41 -9.24 -9.38
CA GLU A 203 6.36 -10.14 -9.83
C GLU A 203 5.05 -9.38 -10.06
N VAL A 204 4.71 -8.45 -9.17
CA VAL A 204 3.54 -7.58 -9.33
C VAL A 204 3.66 -6.76 -10.61
N LEU A 205 4.81 -6.11 -10.82
CA LEU A 205 5.06 -5.28 -12.00
C LEU A 205 5.08 -6.12 -13.29
N GLU A 206 5.60 -7.33 -13.24
CA GLU A 206 5.55 -8.25 -14.36
C GLU A 206 4.11 -8.61 -14.74
N GLY A 207 3.22 -8.75 -13.74
CA GLY A 207 1.80 -9.08 -13.92
C GLY A 207 0.91 -7.91 -14.34
N MET A 208 1.47 -6.69 -14.52
CA MET A 208 0.71 -5.50 -14.94
C MET A 208 1.31 -4.79 -16.17
N LYS A 209 2.12 -5.45 -16.96
CA LYS A 209 2.81 -4.85 -18.14
C LYS A 209 1.86 -4.21 -19.14
N ASN A 210 0.71 -4.85 -19.40
CA ASN A 210 -0.29 -4.31 -20.32
C ASN A 210 -0.96 -3.07 -19.73
N LEU A 211 -1.32 -3.10 -18.45
CA LEU A 211 -1.86 -1.95 -17.75
C LEU A 211 -0.89 -0.76 -17.82
N LEU A 212 0.41 -0.98 -17.53
CA LEU A 212 1.44 0.06 -17.59
C LEU A 212 1.61 0.63 -19.00
N SER A 213 1.48 -0.20 -20.04
CA SER A 213 1.66 0.21 -21.44
C SER A 213 0.47 0.93 -22.05
N LYS A 214 -0.75 0.69 -21.55
CA LYS A 214 -2.00 1.23 -22.09
C LYS A 214 -2.49 2.49 -21.37
N ASN A 215 -1.92 2.82 -20.22
CA ASN A 215 -2.44 3.87 -19.34
C ASN A 215 -1.36 4.86 -18.93
N ARG A 216 -1.77 6.02 -18.45
CA ARG A 216 -0.89 6.89 -17.67
C ARG A 216 -0.82 6.35 -16.25
N CYS A 217 0.39 6.21 -15.73
CA CYS A 217 0.58 5.62 -14.41
C CYS A 217 1.33 6.55 -13.48
N ILE A 218 0.91 6.57 -12.23
CA ILE A 218 1.66 7.09 -11.08
C ILE A 218 1.83 5.93 -10.13
N LEU A 219 3.08 5.61 -9.77
CA LEU A 219 3.37 4.52 -8.88
C LEU A 219 4.10 5.03 -7.65
N GLN A 220 3.69 4.53 -6.50
CA GLN A 220 4.44 4.51 -5.25
C GLN A 220 4.79 3.07 -4.98
N VAL A 221 6.10 2.77 -4.89
CA VAL A 221 6.61 1.42 -4.64
C VAL A 221 7.46 1.46 -3.38
N GLU A 222 7.06 0.71 -2.36
CA GLU A 222 7.86 0.58 -1.15
C GLU A 222 8.95 -0.47 -1.36
N VAL A 223 10.20 -0.09 -1.07
CA VAL A 223 11.37 -0.97 -1.17
C VAL A 223 12.14 -0.90 0.15
N TRP A 224 11.95 -1.89 0.97
CA TRP A 224 12.62 -1.94 2.27
C TRP A 224 14.14 -1.98 2.17
N ASP A 225 14.79 -1.20 3.04
CA ASP A 225 16.25 -1.13 3.13
C ASP A 225 16.79 -2.44 3.74
N GLN A 226 17.45 -3.24 2.91
CA GLN A 226 18.16 -4.45 3.34
C GLN A 226 19.62 -4.10 3.64
N PRO A 227 20.25 -4.67 4.70
CA PRO A 227 21.59 -4.29 5.17
C PRO A 227 22.72 -4.70 4.21
N SER A 228 22.66 -4.60 2.92
CA SER A 228 23.73 -5.05 2.02
C SER A 228 23.76 -4.39 0.64
N GLY A 229 23.24 -3.16 0.50
CA GLY A 229 23.16 -2.49 -0.81
C GLY A 229 22.15 -3.14 -1.77
N GLU A 230 21.25 -3.94 -1.24
CA GLU A 230 20.20 -4.62 -2.01
C GLU A 230 19.12 -3.64 -2.44
N THR A 231 18.83 -2.63 -1.63
CA THR A 231 17.90 -1.54 -1.99
C THR A 231 18.34 -0.83 -3.27
N GLU A 232 19.65 -0.55 -3.42
CA GLU A 232 20.17 0.07 -4.64
C GLU A 232 20.04 -0.86 -5.85
N ARG A 233 20.28 -2.16 -5.68
CA ARG A 233 20.10 -3.17 -6.74
C ARG A 233 18.64 -3.30 -7.15
N ARG A 234 17.71 -3.38 -6.17
CA ARG A 234 16.26 -3.42 -6.43
C ARG A 234 15.79 -2.15 -7.11
N PHE A 235 16.18 -0.98 -6.62
CA PHE A 235 15.86 0.30 -7.26
C PHE A 235 16.36 0.34 -8.72
N LYS A 236 17.58 -0.11 -9.01
CA LYS A 236 18.11 -0.18 -10.38
C LYS A 236 17.30 -1.13 -11.25
N ALA A 237 16.93 -2.30 -10.73
CA ALA A 237 16.11 -3.27 -11.46
C ALA A 237 14.70 -2.71 -11.77
N LEU A 238 14.04 -2.12 -10.77
CA LEU A 238 12.74 -1.46 -10.94
C LEU A 238 12.82 -0.29 -11.93
N SER A 239 13.84 0.57 -11.79
CA SER A 239 14.04 1.71 -12.68
C SER A 239 14.30 1.28 -14.13
N ALA A 240 15.05 0.21 -14.36
CA ALA A 240 15.27 -0.33 -15.69
C ALA A 240 13.97 -0.87 -16.32
N MET A 241 13.16 -1.60 -15.53
CA MET A 241 11.85 -2.07 -15.96
C MET A 241 10.93 -0.91 -16.30
N PHE A 242 10.84 0.09 -15.43
CA PHE A 242 9.99 1.26 -15.65
C PHE A 242 10.42 2.08 -16.87
N THR A 243 11.71 2.27 -17.07
CA THR A 243 12.23 3.01 -18.24
C THR A 243 11.80 2.37 -19.57
N SER A 244 11.74 1.03 -19.64
CA SER A 244 11.27 0.33 -20.84
C SER A 244 9.78 0.58 -21.16
N HIS A 245 9.00 1.05 -20.18
CA HIS A 245 7.59 1.42 -20.33
C HIS A 245 7.37 2.95 -20.37
N GLY A 246 8.43 3.75 -20.53
CA GLY A 246 8.32 5.21 -20.53
C GLY A 246 7.96 5.81 -19.15
N ILE A 247 8.19 5.06 -18.09
CA ILE A 247 7.93 5.48 -16.71
C ILE A 247 9.24 5.99 -16.11
N ARG A 248 9.25 7.21 -15.58
CA ARG A 248 10.42 7.85 -15.01
C ARG A 248 10.33 7.96 -13.49
N PHE A 249 11.46 7.87 -12.83
CA PHE A 249 11.60 8.18 -11.41
C PHE A 249 11.37 9.68 -11.15
N VAL A 250 10.68 10.00 -10.08
CA VAL A 250 10.41 11.37 -9.61
C VAL A 250 11.24 11.69 -8.37
N ARG A 251 11.03 10.93 -7.31
CA ARG A 251 11.72 11.07 -6.01
C ARG A 251 11.54 9.84 -5.13
N ALA A 252 12.25 9.83 -4.00
CA ALA A 252 12.01 8.92 -2.89
C ALA A 252 11.64 9.71 -1.63
N ILE A 253 10.80 9.12 -0.79
CA ILE A 253 10.47 9.59 0.56
C ILE A 253 10.55 8.36 1.47
N ASP A 254 11.53 8.33 2.37
CA ASP A 254 11.86 7.15 3.17
C ASP A 254 12.11 5.92 2.29
N ALA A 255 11.35 4.84 2.47
CA ALA A 255 11.42 3.62 1.66
C ALA A 255 10.54 3.65 0.40
N ASP A 256 9.77 4.71 0.18
CA ASP A 256 8.83 4.85 -0.92
C ASP A 256 9.44 5.56 -2.13
N PHE A 257 9.41 4.92 -3.28
CA PHE A 257 9.89 5.43 -4.55
C PHE A 257 8.72 5.79 -5.47
N TYR A 258 8.73 7.02 -6.00
CA TYR A 258 7.66 7.56 -6.84
C TYR A 258 8.09 7.60 -8.29
N PHE A 259 7.20 7.08 -9.16
CA PHE A 259 7.40 7.02 -10.59
C PHE A 259 6.17 7.55 -11.32
N VAL A 260 6.38 8.14 -12.51
CA VAL A 260 5.30 8.69 -13.35
C VAL A 260 5.53 8.30 -14.79
N SER A 261 4.49 7.89 -15.49
CA SER A 261 4.51 7.80 -16.95
C SER A 261 3.79 9.00 -17.55
N ASP A 262 4.34 9.50 -18.65
CA ASP A 262 3.58 10.26 -19.61
C ASP A 262 2.81 9.27 -20.51
N PHE A 263 1.86 9.72 -21.34
CA PHE A 263 1.12 8.80 -22.20
C PHE A 263 2.03 7.90 -23.05
N PRO A 264 1.61 6.65 -23.34
CA PRO A 264 2.31 5.80 -24.29
C PRO A 264 2.54 6.58 -25.59
N HIS A 265 3.80 6.61 -26.03
CA HIS A 265 4.21 7.29 -27.24
C HIS A 265 3.38 6.82 -28.44
N GLY A 266 2.66 7.71 -29.10
CA GLY A 266 2.09 7.46 -30.43
C GLY A 266 0.61 7.71 -30.63
N ARG A 267 -0.17 8.04 -29.60
CA ARG A 267 -1.55 8.51 -29.82
C ARG A 267 -1.67 10.00 -29.52
N GLU A 268 -1.32 10.82 -30.53
CA GLU A 268 -1.92 12.15 -30.60
C GLU A 268 -3.44 11.97 -30.62
N LEU A 269 -4.10 12.57 -29.64
CA LEU A 269 -5.54 12.54 -29.57
C LEU A 269 -6.10 13.14 -30.84
N ARG A 270 -6.87 12.35 -31.56
CA ARG A 270 -7.80 12.89 -32.55
C ARG A 270 -8.77 13.80 -31.79
N SER A 271 -8.63 15.07 -32.08
CA SER A 271 -9.49 16.18 -31.64
C SER A 271 -10.96 15.93 -31.94
#